data_16124b07e3e350d3d4c121b433a04920
#
_entry.id   16124b07e3e350d3d4c121b433a04920
#
_cell.length_a   1.000
_cell.length_b   1.000
_cell.length_c   1.000
_cell.angle_alpha   90.00
_cell.angle_beta   90.00
_cell.angle_gamma   90.00
#
_symmetry.space_group_name_H-M   'P 1'
#
loop_
_entity.id
_entity.type
_entity.pdbx_description
1 polymer ?
#
loop_
_entity_poly.entity_id
_entity_poly.type
_entity_poly.pdbx_seq_one_letter_code
_entity_poly.pdbx_strand_id
1 'polypeptide(L)'
;MNKTEFVKHIRNELDCNEGEAKKLVDSFIKCLTTALAKQDEVLLTGFGRFTKKHIKEGKGRNPQTGQEITIAAYNQIRFKPGQQLKDAVNK
;
A
#
# COMPACT_ATOMS: atom_id res chain seq x y z
N MET A 1 -3.73 14.90 -0.35
CA MET A 1 -4.43 14.41 -1.58
C MET A 1 -5.15 13.12 -1.25
N ASN A 2 -6.44 13.06 -1.52
CA ASN A 2 -7.21 11.84 -1.34
C ASN A 2 -7.37 11.09 -2.67
N LYS A 3 -8.10 9.97 -2.65
CA LYS A 3 -8.29 9.15 -3.85
C LYS A 3 -8.98 9.92 -4.98
N THR A 4 -9.99 10.70 -4.67
CA THR A 4 -10.72 11.51 -5.66
C THR A 4 -9.79 12.52 -6.33
N GLU A 5 -8.97 13.19 -5.54
CA GLU A 5 -7.97 14.14 -6.07
C GLU A 5 -6.90 13.43 -6.88
N PHE A 6 -6.51 12.24 -6.46
CA PHE A 6 -5.53 11.44 -7.21
C PHE A 6 -6.08 11.01 -8.57
N VAL A 7 -7.35 10.63 -8.63
CA VAL A 7 -8.02 10.31 -9.90
C VAL A 7 -7.98 11.51 -10.85
N LYS A 8 -8.24 12.71 -10.34
CA LYS A 8 -8.15 13.93 -11.15
C LYS A 8 -6.73 14.20 -11.64
N HIS A 9 -5.74 13.93 -10.79
CA HIS A 9 -4.33 14.05 -11.16
C HIS A 9 -3.99 13.11 -12.32
N ILE A 10 -4.43 11.85 -12.24
CA ILE A 10 -4.23 10.85 -13.31
C ILE A 10 -4.89 11.32 -14.60
N ARG A 11 -6.13 11.82 -14.51
CA ARG A 11 -6.85 12.33 -15.66
C ARG A 11 -6.05 13.41 -16.39
N ASN A 12 -5.47 14.34 -15.62
CA ASN A 12 -4.71 15.44 -16.20
C ASN A 12 -3.38 14.97 -16.80
N GLU A 13 -2.69 14.04 -16.13
CA GLU A 13 -1.42 13.50 -16.60
C GLU A 13 -1.56 12.68 -17.88
N LEU A 14 -2.65 11.91 -18.00
CA LEU A 14 -2.86 11.01 -19.13
C LEU A 14 -3.78 11.60 -20.20
N ASP A 15 -4.32 12.79 -19.98
CA ASP A 15 -5.27 13.44 -20.89
C ASP A 15 -6.43 12.49 -21.27
N CYS A 16 -6.99 11.84 -20.24
CA CYS A 16 -8.12 10.93 -20.39
C CYS A 16 -9.34 11.48 -19.66
N ASN A 17 -10.48 10.83 -19.78
CA ASN A 17 -11.68 11.24 -19.03
C ASN A 17 -11.63 10.71 -17.60
N GLU A 18 -12.47 11.27 -16.73
CA GLU A 18 -12.47 10.93 -15.31
C GLU A 18 -12.87 9.47 -15.07
N GLY A 19 -13.79 8.93 -15.86
CA GLY A 19 -14.19 7.52 -15.75
C GLY A 19 -13.03 6.57 -16.04
N GLU A 20 -12.24 6.88 -17.06
CA GLU A 20 -11.05 6.08 -17.38
C GLU A 20 -10.00 6.17 -16.28
N ALA A 21 -9.76 7.37 -15.76
CA ALA A 21 -8.79 7.58 -14.68
C ALA A 21 -9.20 6.82 -13.42
N LYS A 22 -10.48 6.88 -13.06
CA LYS A 22 -11.01 6.15 -11.90
C LYS A 22 -10.87 4.64 -12.08
N LYS A 23 -11.20 4.13 -13.25
CA LYS A 23 -11.07 2.71 -13.56
C LYS A 23 -9.63 2.25 -13.43
N LEU A 24 -8.69 3.05 -13.90
CA LEU A 24 -7.26 2.74 -13.83
C LEU A 24 -6.80 2.66 -12.37
N VAL A 25 -7.16 3.63 -11.55
CA VAL A 25 -6.78 3.65 -10.12
C VAL A 25 -7.40 2.47 -9.38
N ASP A 26 -8.70 2.24 -9.57
CA ASP A 26 -9.42 1.14 -8.90
C ASP A 26 -8.86 -0.22 -9.31
N SER A 27 -8.57 -0.39 -10.60
CA SER A 27 -8.00 -1.65 -11.12
C SER A 27 -6.60 -1.89 -10.58
N PHE A 28 -5.77 -0.86 -10.51
CA PHE A 28 -4.43 -0.95 -9.96
C PHE A 28 -4.46 -1.38 -8.50
N ILE A 29 -5.30 -0.73 -7.70
CA ILE A 29 -5.44 -1.05 -6.27
C ILE A 29 -5.91 -2.50 -6.10
N LYS A 30 -6.92 -2.91 -6.87
CA LYS A 30 -7.45 -4.27 -6.80
C LYS A 30 -6.39 -5.29 -7.19
N CYS A 31 -5.66 -5.06 -8.28
CA CYS A 31 -4.63 -5.98 -8.74
C CYS A 31 -3.48 -6.09 -7.75
N LEU A 32 -3.06 -4.97 -7.18
CA LEU A 32 -2.00 -4.97 -6.17
C LEU A 32 -2.45 -5.74 -4.91
N THR A 33 -3.68 -5.52 -4.47
CA THR A 33 -4.24 -6.20 -3.31
C THR A 33 -4.30 -7.72 -3.53
N THR A 34 -4.80 -8.15 -4.69
CA THR A 34 -4.88 -9.59 -4.98
C THR A 34 -3.52 -10.23 -5.16
N ALA A 35 -2.56 -9.49 -5.74
CA ALA A 35 -1.20 -9.99 -5.88
C ALA A 35 -0.55 -10.22 -4.52
N LEU A 36 -0.71 -9.27 -3.59
CA LEU A 36 -0.14 -9.39 -2.24
C LEU A 36 -0.86 -10.43 -1.39
N ALA A 37 -2.12 -10.72 -1.69
CA ALA A 37 -2.84 -11.81 -1.02
C ALA A 37 -2.25 -13.17 -1.36
N LYS A 38 -1.67 -13.32 -2.55
CA LYS A 38 -1.11 -14.59 -3.05
C LYS A 38 0.41 -14.66 -2.97
N GLN A 39 1.09 -13.55 -3.10
CA GLN A 39 2.55 -13.47 -3.14
C GLN A 39 3.08 -12.72 -1.93
N ASP A 40 4.30 -13.04 -1.52
CA ASP A 40 4.93 -12.37 -0.39
C ASP A 40 5.58 -11.05 -0.77
N GLU A 41 5.74 -10.80 -2.05
CA GLU A 41 6.44 -9.62 -2.53
C GLU A 41 5.93 -9.19 -3.90
N VAL A 42 5.80 -7.88 -4.09
CA VAL A 42 5.58 -7.27 -5.40
C VAL A 42 6.62 -6.17 -5.56
N LEU A 43 7.53 -6.36 -6.50
CA LEU A 43 8.56 -5.38 -6.82
C LEU A 43 8.13 -4.60 -8.07
N LEU A 44 7.96 -3.29 -7.90
CA LEU A 44 7.67 -2.38 -9.01
C LEU A 44 8.93 -1.57 -9.27
N THR A 45 9.72 -2.02 -10.24
CA THR A 45 11.00 -1.40 -10.59
C THR A 45 10.80 0.09 -10.90
N GLY A 46 11.60 0.94 -10.25
CA GLY A 46 11.47 2.38 -10.39
C GLY A 46 10.54 3.04 -9.40
N PHE A 47 9.75 2.26 -8.66
CA PHE A 47 8.81 2.80 -7.68
C PHE A 47 9.10 2.31 -6.27
N GLY A 48 9.09 1.01 -6.06
CA GLY A 48 9.34 0.45 -4.74
C GLY A 48 8.92 -1.00 -4.63
N ARG A 49 9.01 -1.50 -3.41
CA ARG A 49 8.75 -2.90 -3.10
C ARG A 49 7.70 -3.01 -2.02
N PHE A 50 6.68 -3.81 -2.29
CA PHE A 50 5.68 -4.20 -1.29
C PHE A 50 6.01 -5.59 -0.79
N THR A 51 6.09 -5.75 0.52
CA THR A 51 6.36 -7.06 1.14
C THR A 51 5.27 -7.40 2.13
N LYS A 52 4.97 -8.69 2.23
CA LYS A 52 4.06 -9.23 3.21
C LYS A 52 4.86 -10.03 4.22
N LYS A 53 4.76 -9.67 5.48
CA LYS A 53 5.44 -10.35 6.56
C LYS A 53 4.43 -10.95 7.51
N HIS A 54 4.58 -12.25 7.81
CA HIS A 54 3.74 -12.90 8.80
C HIS A 54 4.23 -12.54 10.21
N ILE A 55 3.32 -11.99 11.01
CA ILE A 55 3.59 -11.67 12.41
C ILE A 55 2.90 -12.72 13.26
N LYS A 56 3.69 -13.42 14.06
CA LYS A 56 3.18 -14.49 14.93
C LYS A 56 2.31 -13.92 16.05
N GLU A 57 1.42 -14.77 16.56
CA GLU A 57 0.67 -14.48 17.77
C GLU A 57 1.64 -14.09 18.89
N GLY A 58 1.28 -13.05 19.61
CA GLY A 58 2.12 -12.54 20.68
C GLY A 58 1.28 -11.95 21.78
N LYS A 59 1.98 -11.43 22.80
CA LYS A 59 1.34 -10.79 23.95
C LYS A 59 1.63 -9.29 23.93
N GLY A 60 0.60 -8.52 24.20
CA GLY A 60 0.73 -7.08 24.38
C GLY A 60 0.02 -6.64 25.63
N ARG A 61 0.04 -5.34 25.90
CA ARG A 61 -0.67 -4.77 27.04
C ARG A 61 -1.63 -3.69 26.58
N ASN A 62 -2.80 -3.68 27.20
CA ASN A 62 -3.74 -2.61 27.01
C ASN A 62 -3.18 -1.35 27.69
N PRO A 63 -2.91 -0.27 26.96
CA PRO A 63 -2.31 0.93 27.56
C PRO A 63 -3.22 1.63 28.57
N GLN A 64 -4.53 1.37 28.52
CA GLN A 64 -5.48 1.98 29.43
C GLN A 64 -5.64 1.22 30.75
N THR A 65 -5.58 -0.11 30.69
CA THR A 65 -5.81 -0.94 31.88
C THR A 65 -4.57 -1.66 32.37
N GLY A 66 -3.52 -1.72 31.55
CA GLY A 66 -2.31 -2.47 31.87
C GLY A 66 -2.48 -3.98 31.80
N GLN A 67 -3.66 -4.45 31.40
CA GLN A 67 -3.91 -5.88 31.28
C GLN A 67 -3.17 -6.47 30.10
N GLU A 68 -2.68 -7.69 30.30
CA GLU A 68 -2.05 -8.47 29.24
C GLU A 68 -3.12 -8.98 28.28
N ILE A 69 -2.89 -8.76 26.98
CA ILE A 69 -3.81 -9.20 25.93
C ILE A 69 -3.02 -10.07 24.95
N THR A 70 -3.75 -10.98 24.29
CA THR A 70 -3.18 -11.81 23.23
C THR A 70 -3.47 -11.15 21.90
N ILE A 71 -2.40 -10.92 21.13
CA ILE A 71 -2.50 -10.35 19.79
C ILE A 71 -2.47 -11.51 18.81
N ALA A 72 -3.55 -11.69 18.04
CA ALA A 72 -3.63 -12.75 17.06
C ALA A 72 -2.59 -12.59 15.95
N ALA A 73 -2.14 -13.72 15.39
CA ALA A 73 -1.23 -13.69 14.24
C ALA A 73 -1.88 -12.96 13.06
N TYR A 74 -1.10 -12.23 12.29
CA TYR A 74 -1.59 -11.50 11.13
C TYR A 74 -0.48 -11.30 10.09
N ASN A 75 -0.86 -10.93 8.88
CA ASN A 75 0.07 -10.58 7.84
C ASN A 75 0.19 -9.06 7.76
N GLN A 76 1.41 -8.56 7.84
CA GLN A 76 1.69 -7.13 7.77
C GLN A 76 2.20 -6.77 6.39
N ILE A 77 1.67 -5.67 5.84
CA ILE A 77 2.15 -5.13 4.57
C ILE A 77 3.15 -4.03 4.87
N ARG A 78 4.29 -4.07 4.18
CA ARG A 78 5.31 -3.03 4.26
C ARG A 78 5.64 -2.53 2.86
N PHE A 79 5.87 -1.24 2.75
CA PHE A 79 6.31 -0.63 1.51
C PHE A 79 7.68 -0.01 1.71
N LYS A 80 8.63 -0.40 0.84
CA LYS A 80 9.96 0.19 0.81
C LYS A 80 10.12 0.96 -0.49
N PRO A 81 10.25 2.30 -0.45
CA PRO A 81 10.39 3.09 -1.66
C PRO A 81 11.71 2.79 -2.38
N GLY A 82 11.67 2.83 -3.70
CA GLY A 82 12.86 2.69 -4.52
C GLY A 82 13.63 3.99 -4.59
N GLN A 83 14.87 3.93 -5.12
CA GLN A 83 15.73 5.09 -5.19
C GLN A 83 15.15 6.20 -6.07
N GLN A 84 14.53 5.83 -7.18
CA GLN A 84 13.93 6.82 -8.09
C GLN A 84 12.82 7.63 -7.42
N LEU A 85 11.98 6.95 -6.61
CA LEU A 85 10.93 7.63 -5.87
C LEU A 85 11.51 8.56 -4.81
N LYS A 86 12.53 8.11 -4.07
CA LYS A 86 13.20 8.93 -3.08
C LYS A 86 13.81 10.19 -3.71
N ASP A 87 14.46 10.03 -4.85
CA ASP A 87 15.08 11.16 -5.56
C ASP A 87 14.03 12.15 -6.03
N ALA A 88 12.89 11.67 -6.50
CA ALA A 88 11.82 12.53 -6.99
C ALA A 88 11.24 13.42 -5.88
N VAL A 89 11.12 12.91 -4.65
CA VAL A 89 10.54 13.67 -3.54
C VAL A 89 11.57 14.50 -2.78
N ASN A 90 12.85 14.32 -3.04
CA ASN A 90 13.94 15.03 -2.38
C ASN A 90 14.65 16.04 -3.32
N LYS A 91 13.94 16.48 -4.33
CA LYS A 91 14.46 17.53 -5.22
C LYS A 91 14.44 18.88 -4.56
#